data_46e394dcb4d1694a27703647beb725ef
#
_entry.id   46e394dcb4d1694a27703647beb725ef
#
_cell.length_a   1.000
_cell.length_b   1.000
_cell.length_c   1.000
_cell.angle_alpha   90.00
_cell.angle_beta   90.00
_cell.angle_gamma   90.00
#
_symmetry.space_group_name_H-M   'P 1'
#
loop_
_entity.id
_entity.type
_entity.pdbx_description
1 polymer ?
#
loop_
_entity_poly.entity_id
_entity_poly.type
_entity_poly.pdbx_seq_one_letter_code
_entity_poly.pdbx_strand_id
1 'polypeptide(L)'
;MLGWAVLARLKHDVNTRHIPVQILTVDEERHSSLERGAFGFLSKPGTSESLGEALERIRLYTLERKKRLLVIEDDKREQQSIQALIHDDDVDIDSAETGAEALARLAEKTYDCVILDLRLPDMSGFELLGKMQDNAALHEVPIIVFTGRELTSDEDRQLRRAAKSVIVKGVESPERLLDETALFLHRDITKMAPAQQKIVRRLHESDESLRRKRVLVVDDDVRNIFALSSVLERHGMDVLTAGTGQEAIAKVGTDEDIDLIMMDIMMPGMDGYDTIRAIRSRPESRALPIIALTAKAMKGDREKCLEPGASDYLAKPVNTDQLLLAIRMWLHR
;
A
#
# COMPACT_ATOMS: atom_id res chain seq x y z
N MET A 1 23.11 2.36 10.03
CA MET A 1 21.76 2.02 9.53
C MET A 1 20.90 3.26 9.72
N LEU A 2 20.22 3.75 8.68
CA LEU A 2 19.34 4.91 8.79
C LEU A 2 18.10 4.56 9.62
N GLY A 3 17.62 5.50 10.47
CA GLY A 3 16.46 5.26 11.36
C GLY A 3 15.22 4.79 10.64
N TRP A 4 15.02 5.26 9.39
CA TRP A 4 13.93 4.84 8.50
C TRP A 4 13.97 3.36 8.13
N ALA A 5 15.17 2.80 7.91
CA ALA A 5 15.33 1.38 7.62
C ALA A 5 14.99 0.52 8.84
N VAL A 6 15.27 1.02 10.04
CA VAL A 6 14.87 0.34 11.29
C VAL A 6 13.36 0.34 11.46
N LEU A 7 12.70 1.51 11.25
CA LEU A 7 11.25 1.62 11.30
C LEU A 7 10.60 0.65 10.31
N ALA A 8 11.01 0.71 9.04
CA ALA A 8 10.47 -0.16 7.99
C ALA A 8 10.58 -1.64 8.39
N ARG A 9 11.74 -2.06 8.92
CA ARG A 9 11.96 -3.44 9.35
C ARG A 9 11.06 -3.85 10.51
N LEU A 10 10.90 -2.97 11.53
CA LEU A 10 10.02 -3.24 12.66
C LEU A 10 8.54 -3.31 12.26
N LYS A 11 8.09 -2.46 11.34
CA LYS A 11 6.69 -2.40 10.90
C LYS A 11 6.32 -3.48 9.87
N HIS A 12 7.31 -4.02 9.19
CA HIS A 12 7.14 -5.12 8.24
C HIS A 12 7.10 -6.50 8.92
N ASP A 13 7.79 -6.67 10.04
CA ASP A 13 7.76 -7.92 10.80
C ASP A 13 6.47 -8.03 11.61
N VAL A 14 5.70 -9.08 11.34
CA VAL A 14 4.41 -9.39 11.99
C VAL A 14 4.49 -9.39 13.51
N ASN A 15 5.64 -9.81 14.08
CA ASN A 15 5.83 -9.92 15.52
C ASN A 15 6.22 -8.61 16.21
N THR A 16 6.69 -7.59 15.45
CA THR A 16 7.16 -6.31 16.03
C THR A 16 6.39 -5.10 15.55
N ARG A 17 5.55 -5.22 14.51
CA ARG A 17 4.83 -4.11 13.90
C ARG A 17 3.87 -3.38 14.85
N HIS A 18 3.36 -4.06 15.88
CA HIS A 18 2.48 -3.50 16.90
C HIS A 18 3.22 -2.54 17.86
N ILE A 19 4.55 -2.60 17.95
CA ILE A 19 5.33 -1.76 18.85
C ILE A 19 5.23 -0.30 18.40
N PRO A 20 4.73 0.65 19.22
CA PRO A 20 4.73 2.06 18.88
C PRO A 20 6.16 2.59 18.80
N VAL A 21 6.51 3.22 17.67
CA VAL A 21 7.86 3.73 17.40
C VAL A 21 7.82 5.23 17.23
N GLN A 22 8.55 5.94 18.10
CA GLN A 22 8.75 7.38 18.02
C GLN A 22 10.02 7.69 17.21
N ILE A 23 9.91 8.49 16.17
CA ILE A 23 11.05 8.93 15.35
C ILE A 23 11.57 10.29 15.87
N LEU A 24 12.89 10.40 16.00
CA LEU A 24 13.58 11.68 16.27
C LEU A 24 14.43 12.02 15.03
N THR A 25 14.12 13.10 14.33
CA THR A 25 14.79 13.49 13.08
C THR A 25 15.12 14.98 13.02
N VAL A 26 16.10 15.35 12.22
CA VAL A 26 16.40 16.75 11.85
C VAL A 26 15.66 17.16 10.58
N ASP A 27 15.13 16.19 9.81
CA ASP A 27 14.47 16.44 8.54
C ASP A 27 13.00 16.81 8.72
N GLU A 28 12.51 17.74 7.90
CA GLU A 28 11.11 18.19 7.87
C GLU A 28 10.14 17.20 7.18
N GLU A 29 10.60 16.01 6.81
CA GLU A 29 9.77 14.98 6.16
C GLU A 29 8.77 14.33 7.13
N ARG A 30 7.90 15.15 7.69
CA ARG A 30 6.85 14.77 8.64
C ARG A 30 5.90 13.70 8.09
N HIS A 31 5.46 13.87 6.84
CA HIS A 31 4.41 13.03 6.25
C HIS A 31 4.89 11.61 5.94
N SER A 32 6.10 11.44 5.41
CA SER A 32 6.63 10.13 5.05
C SER A 32 6.84 9.19 6.25
N SER A 33 6.98 9.75 7.44
CA SER A 33 7.22 9.02 8.69
C SER A 33 5.98 8.30 9.20
N LEU A 34 4.87 9.04 9.21
CA LEU A 34 3.60 8.57 9.73
C LEU A 34 2.95 7.57 8.75
N GLU A 35 3.14 7.77 7.43
CA GLU A 35 2.72 6.81 6.40
C GLU A 35 3.37 5.44 6.55
N ARG A 36 4.58 5.38 7.13
CA ARG A 36 5.32 4.14 7.37
C ARG A 36 5.00 3.46 8.70
N GLY A 37 3.94 3.89 9.41
CA GLY A 37 3.50 3.28 10.66
C GLY A 37 4.26 3.74 11.90
N ALA A 38 4.99 4.88 11.86
CA ALA A 38 5.51 5.48 13.08
C ALA A 38 4.35 5.99 13.95
N PHE A 39 4.46 5.81 15.27
CA PHE A 39 3.50 6.31 16.25
C PHE A 39 3.53 7.85 16.33
N GLY A 40 4.70 8.42 16.18
CA GLY A 40 4.89 9.87 16.17
C GLY A 40 6.32 10.23 15.82
N PHE A 41 6.58 11.53 15.70
CA PHE A 41 7.93 12.02 15.44
C PHE A 41 8.19 13.29 16.29
N LEU A 42 9.48 13.60 16.48
CA LEU A 42 9.97 14.81 17.09
C LEU A 42 11.10 15.38 16.24
N SER A 43 11.10 16.71 16.06
CA SER A 43 12.20 17.39 15.40
C SER A 43 13.39 17.57 16.35
N LYS A 44 14.60 17.37 15.87
CA LYS A 44 15.84 17.72 16.60
C LYS A 44 16.22 19.19 16.31
N PRO A 45 16.68 19.96 17.33
CA PRO A 45 16.85 19.58 18.73
C PRO A 45 15.50 19.57 19.46
N GLY A 46 15.16 18.45 20.10
CA GLY A 46 13.99 18.34 20.96
C GLY A 46 14.25 18.94 22.34
N THR A 47 13.23 19.54 22.96
CA THR A 47 13.28 19.96 24.35
C THR A 47 12.98 18.77 25.26
N SER A 48 13.42 18.84 26.54
CA SER A 48 13.05 17.83 27.54
C SER A 48 11.52 17.72 27.71
N GLU A 49 10.81 18.83 27.53
CA GLU A 49 9.35 18.89 27.58
C GLU A 49 8.71 18.13 26.42
N SER A 50 9.09 18.41 25.17
CA SER A 50 8.55 17.71 24.00
C SER A 50 8.85 16.20 24.00
N LEU A 51 10.01 15.80 24.51
CA LEU A 51 10.35 14.40 24.71
C LEU A 51 9.48 13.76 25.80
N GLY A 52 9.27 14.47 26.93
CA GLY A 52 8.39 14.04 28.01
C GLY A 52 6.96 13.82 27.53
N GLU A 53 6.41 14.75 26.77
CA GLU A 53 5.06 14.63 26.17
C GLU A 53 4.95 13.44 25.23
N ALA A 54 5.95 13.20 24.39
CA ALA A 54 5.96 12.07 23.46
C ALA A 54 6.02 10.72 24.20
N LEU A 55 6.83 10.61 25.24
CA LEU A 55 6.91 9.42 26.08
C LEU A 55 5.60 9.18 26.84
N GLU A 56 4.98 10.24 27.36
CA GLU A 56 3.69 10.13 28.04
C GLU A 56 2.57 9.69 27.07
N ARG A 57 2.56 10.19 25.83
CA ARG A 57 1.64 9.71 24.80
C ARG A 57 1.80 8.22 24.53
N ILE A 58 3.04 7.73 24.38
CA ILE A 58 3.32 6.29 24.23
C ILE A 58 2.83 5.54 25.46
N ARG A 59 3.14 6.02 26.66
CA ARG A 59 2.72 5.39 27.91
C ARG A 59 1.20 5.25 28.00
N LEU A 60 0.46 6.34 27.75
CA LEU A 60 -1.00 6.34 27.76
C LEU A 60 -1.59 5.43 26.67
N TYR A 61 -0.95 5.38 25.49
CA TYR A 61 -1.38 4.53 24.39
C TYR A 61 -1.16 3.04 24.67
N THR A 62 -0.09 2.69 25.39
CA THR A 62 0.26 1.30 25.73
C THR A 62 -0.47 0.79 26.96
N LEU A 63 -1.20 1.64 27.70
CA LEU A 63 -2.09 1.17 28.75
C LEU A 63 -3.12 0.18 28.17
N GLU A 64 -3.45 -0.84 28.94
CA GLU A 64 -4.49 -1.82 28.60
C GLU A 64 -5.85 -1.13 28.54
N ARG A 65 -6.21 -0.63 27.37
CA ARG A 65 -7.53 -0.11 27.03
C ARG A 65 -7.94 -0.61 25.65
N LYS A 66 -9.21 -0.76 25.44
CA LYS A 66 -9.75 -1.01 24.10
C LYS A 66 -9.37 0.13 23.16
N LYS A 67 -8.93 -0.23 21.96
CA LYS A 67 -8.69 0.74 20.89
C LYS A 67 -10.01 1.19 20.32
N ARG A 68 -10.12 2.45 19.93
CA ARG A 68 -11.33 3.02 19.36
C ARG A 68 -11.17 3.24 17.87
N LEU A 69 -12.04 2.59 17.11
CA LEU A 69 -12.12 2.72 15.66
C LEU A 69 -13.43 3.39 15.26
N LEU A 70 -13.34 4.39 14.37
CA LEU A 70 -14.53 4.97 13.74
C LEU A 70 -14.60 4.47 12.29
N VAL A 71 -15.73 3.89 11.90
CA VAL A 71 -16.04 3.45 10.53
C VAL A 71 -17.03 4.42 9.92
N ILE A 72 -16.64 5.13 8.85
CA ILE A 72 -17.45 6.11 8.14
C ILE A 72 -17.80 5.50 6.78
N GLU A 73 -19.02 4.99 6.67
CA GLU A 73 -19.52 4.24 5.51
C GLU A 73 -21.04 4.36 5.47
N ASP A 74 -21.62 4.75 4.34
CA ASP A 74 -23.06 4.96 4.18
C ASP A 74 -23.83 3.67 3.91
N ASP A 75 -23.19 2.65 3.33
CA ASP A 75 -23.81 1.33 3.14
C ASP A 75 -23.73 0.51 4.42
N LYS A 76 -24.90 0.24 5.03
CA LYS A 76 -25.01 -0.56 6.26
C LYS A 76 -24.45 -1.98 6.14
N ARG A 77 -24.50 -2.59 4.95
CA ARG A 77 -23.99 -3.95 4.74
C ARG A 77 -22.46 -3.93 4.71
N GLU A 78 -21.88 -2.95 4.04
CA GLU A 78 -20.44 -2.76 4.05
C GLU A 78 -19.94 -2.43 5.44
N GLN A 79 -20.62 -1.52 6.14
CA GLN A 79 -20.32 -1.17 7.53
C GLN A 79 -20.32 -2.41 8.45
N GLN A 80 -21.35 -3.27 8.34
CA GLN A 80 -21.43 -4.52 9.09
C GLN A 80 -20.30 -5.51 8.72
N SER A 81 -19.95 -5.57 7.43
CA SER A 81 -18.86 -6.42 6.95
C SER A 81 -17.51 -5.98 7.50
N ILE A 82 -17.23 -4.67 7.51
CA ILE A 82 -16.02 -4.09 8.09
C ILE A 82 -15.99 -4.36 9.60
N GLN A 83 -17.10 -4.14 10.30
CA GLN A 83 -17.20 -4.42 11.73
C GLN A 83 -16.93 -5.89 12.03
N ALA A 84 -17.57 -6.82 11.32
CA ALA A 84 -17.39 -8.26 11.53
C ALA A 84 -15.95 -8.72 11.26
N LEU A 85 -15.26 -8.09 10.30
CA LEU A 85 -13.87 -8.38 9.98
C LEU A 85 -12.90 -7.96 11.09
N ILE A 86 -13.14 -6.79 11.70
CA ILE A 86 -12.19 -6.14 12.62
C ILE A 86 -12.55 -6.41 14.08
N HIS A 87 -13.85 -6.69 14.37
CA HIS A 87 -14.34 -6.88 15.73
C HIS A 87 -13.52 -7.91 16.52
N ASP A 88 -13.11 -7.50 17.71
CA ASP A 88 -12.40 -8.32 18.68
C ASP A 88 -12.54 -7.68 20.07
N ASP A 89 -12.13 -8.39 21.14
CA ASP A 89 -12.27 -7.91 22.51
C ASP A 89 -11.43 -6.64 22.83
N ASP A 90 -10.39 -6.38 22.03
CA ASP A 90 -9.48 -5.25 22.18
C ASP A 90 -9.87 -3.99 21.40
N VAL A 91 -10.98 -4.02 20.60
CA VAL A 91 -11.41 -2.90 19.75
C VAL A 91 -12.86 -2.54 19.99
N ASP A 92 -13.12 -1.28 20.30
CA ASP A 92 -14.45 -0.67 20.29
C ASP A 92 -14.67 0.03 18.94
N ILE A 93 -15.74 -0.34 18.23
CA ILE A 93 -16.05 0.18 16.89
C ILE A 93 -17.31 1.03 16.95
N ASP A 94 -17.16 2.32 16.68
CA ASP A 94 -18.28 3.24 16.39
C ASP A 94 -18.43 3.39 14.87
N SER A 95 -19.65 3.74 14.41
CA SER A 95 -19.94 3.94 12.99
C SER A 95 -20.65 5.26 12.74
N ALA A 96 -20.43 5.83 11.56
CA ALA A 96 -21.16 7.00 11.07
C ALA A 96 -21.59 6.77 9.61
N GLU A 97 -22.83 7.16 9.26
CA GLU A 97 -23.37 7.02 7.91
C GLU A 97 -23.16 8.31 7.08
N THR A 98 -22.79 9.41 7.72
CA THR A 98 -22.60 10.72 7.09
C THR A 98 -21.35 11.41 7.60
N GLY A 99 -20.81 12.35 6.81
CA GLY A 99 -19.67 13.17 7.24
C GLY A 99 -19.99 14.08 8.42
N ALA A 100 -21.22 14.60 8.50
CA ALA A 100 -21.68 15.41 9.64
C ALA A 100 -21.72 14.58 10.93
N GLU A 101 -22.24 13.35 10.89
CA GLU A 101 -22.24 12.43 12.02
C GLU A 101 -20.81 12.07 12.44
N ALA A 102 -19.93 11.81 11.46
CA ALA A 102 -18.52 11.52 11.74
C ALA A 102 -17.84 12.67 12.49
N LEU A 103 -18.02 13.93 12.04
CA LEU A 103 -17.46 15.10 12.71
C LEU A 103 -18.03 15.29 14.13
N ALA A 104 -19.32 15.02 14.33
CA ALA A 104 -19.93 15.08 15.67
C ALA A 104 -19.30 14.04 16.60
N ARG A 105 -19.11 12.78 16.16
CA ARG A 105 -18.46 11.73 16.94
C ARG A 105 -16.99 12.04 17.25
N LEU A 106 -16.27 12.59 16.27
CA LEU A 106 -14.88 13.01 16.43
C LEU A 106 -14.71 14.19 17.40
N ALA A 107 -15.76 15.02 17.56
CA ALA A 107 -15.77 16.08 18.57
C ALA A 107 -16.09 15.57 19.99
N GLU A 108 -16.89 14.49 20.09
CA GLU A 108 -17.29 13.90 21.38
C GLU A 108 -16.27 12.94 21.97
N LYS A 109 -15.58 12.19 21.11
CA LYS A 109 -14.66 11.10 21.51
C LYS A 109 -13.36 11.15 20.72
N THR A 110 -12.28 10.70 21.36
CA THR A 110 -11.00 10.44 20.66
C THR A 110 -11.00 9.04 20.05
N TYR A 111 -10.55 8.91 18.80
CA TYR A 111 -10.37 7.66 18.10
C TYR A 111 -8.89 7.39 17.82
N ASP A 112 -8.51 6.11 17.80
CA ASP A 112 -7.15 5.67 17.51
C ASP A 112 -6.93 5.45 16.01
N CYS A 113 -8.01 5.22 15.25
CA CYS A 113 -7.99 5.09 13.80
C CYS A 113 -9.38 5.39 13.22
N VAL A 114 -9.40 5.84 11.97
CA VAL A 114 -10.63 6.08 11.18
C VAL A 114 -10.54 5.29 9.88
N ILE A 115 -11.61 4.56 9.53
CA ILE A 115 -11.84 4.02 8.19
C ILE A 115 -12.86 4.92 7.50
N LEU A 116 -12.56 5.35 6.28
CA LEU A 116 -13.36 6.32 5.55
C LEU A 116 -13.66 5.85 4.13
N ASP A 117 -14.95 5.71 3.79
CA ASP A 117 -15.35 5.72 2.37
C ASP A 117 -15.40 7.16 1.83
N LEU A 118 -15.02 7.31 0.57
CA LEU A 118 -15.04 8.61 -0.12
C LEU A 118 -16.44 9.05 -0.57
N ARG A 119 -17.36 8.12 -0.71
CA ARG A 119 -18.76 8.40 -1.08
C ARG A 119 -19.61 8.48 0.15
N LEU A 120 -19.98 9.70 0.54
CA LEU A 120 -20.91 9.95 1.62
C LEU A 120 -22.11 10.75 1.09
N PRO A 121 -23.30 10.62 1.68
CA PRO A 121 -24.51 11.24 1.14
C PRO A 121 -24.59 12.75 1.32
N ASP A 122 -23.88 13.32 2.29
CA ASP A 122 -23.95 14.73 2.68
C ASP A 122 -22.72 15.55 2.26
N MET A 123 -21.56 14.92 2.11
CA MET A 123 -20.32 15.56 1.65
C MET A 123 -19.38 14.53 1.02
N SER A 124 -18.38 14.97 0.28
CA SER A 124 -17.34 14.05 -0.21
C SER A 124 -16.35 13.69 0.89
N GLY A 125 -15.80 12.46 0.84
CA GLY A 125 -14.72 12.06 1.76
C GLY A 125 -13.49 12.97 1.68
N PHE A 126 -13.22 13.59 0.53
CA PHE A 126 -12.17 14.62 0.38
C PHE A 126 -12.43 15.86 1.21
N GLU A 127 -13.70 16.33 1.23
CA GLU A 127 -14.10 17.47 2.05
C GLU A 127 -14.00 17.14 3.54
N LEU A 128 -14.42 15.94 3.94
CA LEU A 128 -14.29 15.47 5.32
C LEU A 128 -12.82 15.39 5.74
N LEU A 129 -11.94 14.84 4.90
CA LEU A 129 -10.49 14.80 5.14
C LEU A 129 -9.90 16.21 5.33
N GLY A 130 -10.29 17.17 4.48
CA GLY A 130 -9.86 18.56 4.64
C GLY A 130 -10.26 19.13 6.00
N LYS A 131 -11.53 18.96 6.40
CA LYS A 131 -12.02 19.43 7.72
C LYS A 131 -11.30 18.76 8.90
N MET A 132 -10.94 17.47 8.76
CA MET A 132 -10.15 16.78 9.79
C MET A 132 -8.70 17.30 9.86
N GLN A 133 -8.07 17.60 8.73
CA GLN A 133 -6.73 18.15 8.67
C GLN A 133 -6.63 19.58 9.24
N ASP A 134 -7.64 20.40 8.99
CA ASP A 134 -7.73 21.76 9.53
C ASP A 134 -7.93 21.80 11.05
N ASN A 135 -8.33 20.68 11.65
CA ASN A 135 -8.51 20.57 13.09
C ASN A 135 -7.26 19.99 13.76
N ALA A 136 -6.54 20.80 14.52
CA ALA A 136 -5.31 20.41 15.22
C ALA A 136 -5.44 19.17 16.12
N ALA A 137 -6.64 18.87 16.64
CA ALA A 137 -6.88 17.69 17.46
C ALA A 137 -7.08 16.40 16.63
N LEU A 138 -7.43 16.52 15.36
CA LEU A 138 -7.77 15.39 14.49
C LEU A 138 -6.69 15.07 13.45
N HIS A 139 -5.81 16.01 13.15
CA HIS A 139 -4.82 15.86 12.07
C HIS A 139 -3.81 14.71 12.30
N GLU A 140 -3.61 14.27 13.54
CA GLU A 140 -2.73 13.14 13.88
C GLU A 140 -3.44 11.79 13.85
N VAL A 141 -4.78 11.76 13.82
CA VAL A 141 -5.54 10.50 13.82
C VAL A 141 -5.26 9.76 12.51
N PRO A 142 -4.81 8.50 12.57
CA PRO A 142 -4.61 7.69 11.38
C PRO A 142 -5.92 7.48 10.62
N ILE A 143 -5.91 7.75 9.29
CA ILE A 143 -7.07 7.55 8.42
C ILE A 143 -6.70 6.52 7.36
N ILE A 144 -7.52 5.49 7.24
CA ILE A 144 -7.48 4.50 6.18
C ILE A 144 -8.65 4.81 5.24
N VAL A 145 -8.36 5.22 4.02
CA VAL A 145 -9.38 5.37 2.99
C VAL A 145 -9.68 3.98 2.41
N PHE A 146 -10.95 3.57 2.43
CA PHE A 146 -11.42 2.29 1.94
C PHE A 146 -12.60 2.50 0.99
N THR A 147 -12.34 2.57 -0.32
CA THR A 147 -13.33 3.03 -1.30
C THR A 147 -13.43 2.12 -2.51
N GLY A 148 -14.67 1.94 -3.02
CA GLY A 148 -14.94 1.26 -4.30
C GLY A 148 -14.84 2.18 -5.52
N ARG A 149 -14.48 3.46 -5.34
CA ARG A 149 -14.33 4.41 -6.42
C ARG A 149 -12.95 4.27 -7.08
N GLU A 150 -12.91 4.26 -8.41
CA GLU A 150 -11.67 4.45 -9.15
C GLU A 150 -11.15 5.89 -8.93
N LEU A 151 -9.87 6.00 -8.63
CA LEU A 151 -9.20 7.26 -8.33
C LEU A 151 -8.41 7.72 -9.55
N THR A 152 -8.47 9.00 -9.86
CA THR A 152 -7.53 9.61 -10.78
C THR A 152 -6.14 9.74 -10.13
N SER A 153 -5.09 9.89 -10.93
CA SER A 153 -3.71 10.05 -10.40
C SER A 153 -3.56 11.28 -9.48
N ASP A 154 -4.36 12.33 -9.71
CA ASP A 154 -4.33 13.53 -8.87
C ASP A 154 -5.06 13.29 -7.55
N GLU A 155 -6.20 12.61 -7.57
CA GLU A 155 -6.94 12.21 -6.38
C GLU A 155 -6.13 11.23 -5.51
N ASP A 156 -5.49 10.23 -6.09
CA ASP A 156 -4.61 9.31 -5.36
C ASP A 156 -3.46 10.05 -4.68
N ARG A 157 -2.81 11.00 -5.38
CA ARG A 157 -1.77 11.84 -4.79
C ARG A 157 -2.28 12.72 -3.65
N GLN A 158 -3.49 13.28 -3.78
CA GLN A 158 -4.10 14.08 -2.73
C GLN A 158 -4.42 13.23 -1.50
N LEU A 159 -5.02 12.05 -1.69
CA LEU A 159 -5.35 11.13 -0.60
C LEU A 159 -4.11 10.64 0.15
N ARG A 160 -3.03 10.29 -0.55
CA ARG A 160 -1.77 9.87 0.09
C ARG A 160 -1.14 10.94 0.95
N ARG A 161 -1.43 12.21 0.71
CA ARG A 161 -0.99 13.31 1.60
C ARG A 161 -1.87 13.47 2.84
N ALA A 162 -3.12 13.03 2.77
CA ALA A 162 -4.12 13.25 3.81
C ALA A 162 -4.40 12.01 4.66
N ALA A 163 -4.30 10.82 4.06
CA ALA A 163 -4.57 9.53 4.69
C ALA A 163 -3.28 8.72 4.87
N LYS A 164 -3.25 7.85 5.87
CA LYS A 164 -2.11 6.95 6.13
C LYS A 164 -2.09 5.78 5.16
N SER A 165 -3.24 5.32 4.72
CA SER A 165 -3.42 4.24 3.75
C SER A 165 -4.61 4.51 2.84
N VAL A 166 -4.51 4.09 1.59
CA VAL A 166 -5.59 4.15 0.60
C VAL A 166 -5.75 2.75 0.01
N ILE A 167 -6.92 2.16 0.24
CA ILE A 167 -7.28 0.82 -0.23
C ILE A 167 -8.47 0.97 -1.18
N VAL A 168 -8.28 0.59 -2.44
CA VAL A 168 -9.38 0.47 -3.40
C VAL A 168 -10.02 -0.90 -3.23
N LYS A 169 -11.36 -0.94 -3.07
CA LYS A 169 -12.11 -2.18 -2.85
C LYS A 169 -11.91 -3.16 -4.01
N GLY A 170 -11.49 -4.39 -3.70
CA GLY A 170 -11.17 -5.47 -4.64
C GLY A 170 -11.08 -6.82 -3.93
N VAL A 171 -10.52 -7.83 -4.59
CA VAL A 171 -10.55 -9.22 -4.10
C VAL A 171 -9.80 -9.42 -2.78
N GLU A 172 -8.64 -8.79 -2.60
CA GLU A 172 -7.82 -8.90 -1.37
C GLU A 172 -7.98 -7.70 -0.44
N SER A 173 -8.92 -6.81 -0.71
CA SER A 173 -9.07 -5.57 0.06
C SER A 173 -9.54 -5.77 1.51
N PRO A 174 -10.37 -6.78 1.87
CA PRO A 174 -10.70 -7.04 3.26
C PRO A 174 -9.50 -7.46 4.10
N GLU A 175 -8.64 -8.34 3.59
CA GLU A 175 -7.44 -8.82 4.27
C GLU A 175 -6.46 -7.65 4.51
N ARG A 176 -6.30 -6.79 3.51
CA ARG A 176 -5.48 -5.58 3.62
C ARG A 176 -6.06 -4.58 4.60
N LEU A 177 -7.37 -4.40 4.61
CA LEU A 177 -8.04 -3.52 5.59
C LEU A 177 -7.80 -3.99 7.01
N LEU A 178 -7.92 -5.30 7.27
CA LEU A 178 -7.62 -5.88 8.58
C LEU A 178 -6.15 -5.66 8.96
N ASP A 179 -5.23 -5.87 8.02
CA ASP A 179 -3.80 -5.71 8.25
C ASP A 179 -3.40 -4.26 8.55
N GLU A 180 -3.87 -3.31 7.74
CA GLU A 180 -3.63 -1.87 7.94
C GLU A 180 -4.27 -1.37 9.24
N THR A 181 -5.49 -1.82 9.55
CA THR A 181 -6.17 -1.48 10.81
C THR A 181 -5.38 -2.01 12.01
N ALA A 182 -4.89 -3.25 11.95
CA ALA A 182 -4.04 -3.82 13.00
C ALA A 182 -2.73 -3.04 13.17
N LEU A 183 -2.12 -2.58 12.06
CA LEU A 183 -0.91 -1.76 12.09
C LEU A 183 -1.14 -0.41 12.76
N PHE A 184 -2.16 0.35 12.36
CA PHE A 184 -2.39 1.71 12.88
C PHE A 184 -3.02 1.72 14.27
N LEU A 185 -3.76 0.68 14.66
CA LEU A 185 -4.20 0.47 16.03
C LEU A 185 -3.09 -0.15 16.92
N HIS A 186 -1.92 -0.46 16.35
CA HIS A 186 -0.80 -1.13 17.03
C HIS A 186 -1.26 -2.39 17.78
N ARG A 187 -2.11 -3.20 17.13
CA ARG A 187 -2.61 -4.46 17.72
C ARG A 187 -1.54 -5.54 17.67
N ASP A 188 -1.38 -6.23 18.79
CA ASP A 188 -0.54 -7.42 18.86
C ASP A 188 -1.27 -8.59 18.19
N ILE A 189 -0.77 -9.01 17.02
CA ILE A 189 -1.39 -10.07 16.22
C ILE A 189 -1.53 -11.38 17.01
N THR A 190 -0.63 -11.65 17.94
CA THR A 190 -0.68 -12.88 18.75
C THR A 190 -1.86 -12.89 19.71
N LYS A 191 -2.45 -11.73 20.01
CA LYS A 191 -3.62 -11.57 20.88
C LYS A 191 -4.95 -11.46 20.12
N MET A 192 -4.91 -11.32 18.80
CA MET A 192 -6.10 -11.25 17.94
C MET A 192 -6.80 -12.62 17.85
N ALA A 193 -8.05 -12.61 17.40
CA ALA A 193 -8.79 -13.86 17.15
C ALA A 193 -8.04 -14.76 16.14
N PRO A 194 -8.04 -16.10 16.33
CA PRO A 194 -7.24 -17.00 15.48
C PRO A 194 -7.53 -16.89 13.98
N ALA A 195 -8.77 -16.58 13.60
CA ALA A 195 -9.14 -16.36 12.20
C ALA A 195 -8.45 -15.12 11.62
N GLN A 196 -8.43 -14.03 12.37
CA GLN A 196 -7.76 -12.78 11.97
C GLN A 196 -6.23 -12.96 11.91
N GLN A 197 -5.63 -13.66 12.90
CA GLN A 197 -4.21 -14.00 12.86
C GLN A 197 -3.83 -14.74 11.57
N LYS A 198 -4.64 -15.73 11.17
CA LYS A 198 -4.42 -16.51 9.95
C LYS A 198 -4.46 -15.64 8.70
N ILE A 199 -5.41 -14.71 8.62
CA ILE A 199 -5.53 -13.77 7.50
C ILE A 199 -4.28 -12.90 7.38
N VAL A 200 -3.90 -12.23 8.48
CA VAL A 200 -2.73 -11.33 8.50
C VAL A 200 -1.44 -12.09 8.18
N ARG A 201 -1.21 -13.26 8.80
CA ARG A 201 -0.01 -14.08 8.51
C ARG A 201 0.06 -14.50 7.06
N ARG A 202 -1.06 -14.96 6.47
CA ARG A 202 -1.13 -15.36 5.06
C ARG A 202 -0.78 -14.21 4.13
N LEU A 203 -1.25 -13.00 4.42
CA LEU A 203 -0.92 -11.79 3.64
C LEU A 203 0.59 -11.54 3.67
N HIS A 204 1.21 -11.59 4.85
CA HIS A 204 2.64 -11.38 5.01
C HIS A 204 3.51 -12.52 4.47
N GLU A 205 3.09 -13.77 4.57
CA GLU A 205 3.76 -14.92 3.95
C GLU A 205 3.76 -14.80 2.42
N SER A 206 2.66 -14.31 1.84
CA SER A 206 2.59 -14.05 0.41
C SER A 206 3.53 -12.91 -0.03
N ASP A 207 3.71 -11.89 0.78
CA ASP A 207 4.68 -10.83 0.52
C ASP A 207 6.13 -11.30 0.72
N GLU A 208 6.38 -12.21 1.66
CA GLU A 208 7.72 -12.78 1.87
C GLU A 208 8.21 -13.60 0.65
N SER A 209 7.28 -14.22 -0.07
CA SER A 209 7.60 -14.94 -1.31
C SER A 209 8.07 -14.03 -2.45
N LEU A 210 7.74 -12.74 -2.40
CA LEU A 210 8.20 -11.74 -3.36
C LEU A 210 9.57 -11.15 -2.99
N ARG A 211 10.03 -11.33 -1.75
CA ARG A 211 11.30 -10.77 -1.29
C ARG A 211 12.49 -11.33 -2.06
N ARG A 212 13.40 -10.42 -2.41
CA ARG A 212 14.62 -10.71 -3.19
C ARG A 212 14.35 -11.24 -4.60
N LYS A 213 13.09 -11.26 -5.05
CA LYS A 213 12.79 -11.52 -6.43
C LYS A 213 13.27 -10.35 -7.28
N ARG A 214 13.98 -10.64 -8.35
CA ARG A 214 14.57 -9.65 -9.25
C ARG A 214 13.62 -9.38 -10.40
N VAL A 215 13.13 -8.15 -10.47
CA VAL A 215 12.16 -7.73 -11.49
C VAL A 215 12.82 -6.69 -12.40
N LEU A 216 12.82 -6.94 -13.69
CA LEU A 216 13.25 -5.97 -14.70
C LEU A 216 12.04 -5.14 -15.15
N VAL A 217 12.05 -3.85 -14.88
CA VAL A 217 11.05 -2.88 -15.33
C VAL A 217 11.56 -2.18 -16.59
N VAL A 218 10.82 -2.31 -17.69
CA VAL A 218 11.16 -1.74 -19.00
C VAL A 218 10.08 -0.75 -19.41
N ASP A 219 10.42 0.54 -19.46
CA ASP A 219 9.52 1.64 -19.84
C ASP A 219 10.39 2.82 -20.30
N ASP A 220 9.98 3.57 -21.31
CA ASP A 220 10.73 4.74 -21.79
C ASP A 220 10.46 6.01 -20.96
N ASP A 221 9.39 6.02 -20.16
CA ASP A 221 9.09 7.10 -19.22
C ASP A 221 9.67 6.81 -17.82
N VAL A 222 10.68 7.58 -17.44
CA VAL A 222 11.34 7.50 -16.12
C VAL A 222 10.33 7.60 -14.96
N ARG A 223 9.22 8.31 -15.14
CA ARG A 223 8.17 8.46 -14.11
C ARG A 223 7.44 7.13 -13.86
N ASN A 224 7.17 6.37 -14.94
CA ASN A 224 6.57 5.04 -14.85
C ASN A 224 7.54 4.07 -14.17
N ILE A 225 8.82 4.09 -14.59
CA ILE A 225 9.88 3.30 -13.95
C ILE A 225 9.92 3.59 -12.45
N PHE A 226 9.97 4.86 -12.07
CA PHE A 226 10.03 5.25 -10.65
C PHE A 226 8.80 4.78 -9.87
N ALA A 227 7.60 4.97 -10.43
CA ALA A 227 6.35 4.58 -9.77
C ALA A 227 6.29 3.05 -9.54
N LEU A 228 6.59 2.26 -10.58
CA LEU A 228 6.60 0.80 -10.50
C LEU A 228 7.70 0.29 -9.57
N SER A 229 8.93 0.80 -9.71
CA SER A 229 10.06 0.43 -8.83
C SER A 229 9.74 0.70 -7.36
N SER A 230 9.15 1.87 -7.04
CA SER A 230 8.77 2.22 -5.68
C SER A 230 7.76 1.23 -5.06
N VAL A 231 6.83 0.72 -5.87
CA VAL A 231 5.86 -0.30 -5.42
C VAL A 231 6.58 -1.63 -5.18
N LEU A 232 7.37 -2.10 -6.14
CA LEU A 232 8.07 -3.40 -6.07
C LEU A 232 9.08 -3.46 -4.93
N GLU A 233 9.91 -2.41 -4.78
CA GLU A 233 10.90 -2.28 -3.70
C GLU A 233 10.24 -2.25 -2.31
N ARG A 234 9.05 -1.66 -2.19
CA ARG A 234 8.27 -1.67 -0.94
C ARG A 234 7.88 -3.08 -0.52
N HIS A 235 7.69 -3.99 -1.47
CA HIS A 235 7.43 -5.41 -1.24
C HIS A 235 8.72 -6.26 -1.17
N GLY A 236 9.89 -5.62 -1.07
CA GLY A 236 11.18 -6.26 -0.87
C GLY A 236 11.76 -6.95 -2.11
N MET A 237 11.27 -6.59 -3.31
CA MET A 237 11.83 -7.04 -4.57
C MET A 237 13.06 -6.22 -4.95
N ASP A 238 14.00 -6.83 -5.66
CA ASP A 238 15.15 -6.15 -6.26
C ASP A 238 14.77 -5.70 -7.67
N VAL A 239 14.84 -4.38 -7.94
CA VAL A 239 14.39 -3.83 -9.21
C VAL A 239 15.56 -3.46 -10.11
N LEU A 240 15.57 -4.01 -11.31
CA LEU A 240 16.39 -3.58 -12.43
C LEU A 240 15.54 -2.74 -13.38
N THR A 241 16.11 -1.76 -14.03
CA THR A 241 15.37 -0.88 -14.94
C THR A 241 16.00 -0.83 -16.31
N ALA A 242 15.21 -0.64 -17.37
CA ALA A 242 15.69 -0.42 -18.72
C ALA A 242 14.79 0.62 -19.39
N GLY A 243 15.39 1.63 -20.01
CA GLY A 243 14.68 2.69 -20.74
C GLY A 243 14.38 2.35 -22.20
N THR A 244 14.87 1.22 -22.72
CA THR A 244 14.68 0.79 -24.12
C THR A 244 14.64 -0.73 -24.23
N GLY A 245 13.99 -1.22 -25.31
CA GLY A 245 13.99 -2.66 -25.60
C GLY A 245 15.36 -3.27 -25.79
N GLN A 246 16.29 -2.52 -26.41
CA GLN A 246 17.69 -2.97 -26.61
C GLN A 246 18.42 -3.13 -25.27
N GLU A 247 18.23 -2.18 -24.35
CA GLU A 247 18.80 -2.27 -22.99
C GLU A 247 18.23 -3.46 -22.22
N ALA A 248 16.92 -3.71 -22.34
CA ALA A 248 16.26 -4.86 -21.73
C ALA A 248 16.84 -6.19 -22.25
N ILE A 249 17.01 -6.33 -23.58
CA ILE A 249 17.59 -7.52 -24.20
C ILE A 249 19.04 -7.73 -23.74
N ALA A 250 19.83 -6.66 -23.60
CA ALA A 250 21.19 -6.72 -23.11
C ALA A 250 21.25 -7.22 -21.66
N LYS A 251 20.40 -6.67 -20.78
CA LYS A 251 20.31 -7.06 -19.36
C LYS A 251 19.89 -8.52 -19.19
N VAL A 252 18.89 -8.97 -19.92
CA VAL A 252 18.46 -10.38 -19.91
C VAL A 252 19.58 -11.33 -20.38
N GLY A 253 20.49 -10.85 -21.24
CA GLY A 253 21.63 -11.64 -21.72
C GLY A 253 22.83 -11.68 -20.79
N THR A 254 22.94 -10.75 -19.86
CA THR A 254 24.08 -10.61 -18.94
C THR A 254 23.74 -10.95 -17.49
N ASP A 255 22.46 -10.95 -17.14
CA ASP A 255 21.97 -11.18 -15.77
C ASP A 255 21.04 -12.41 -15.78
N GLU A 256 21.55 -13.53 -15.28
CA GLU A 256 20.85 -14.82 -15.24
C GLU A 256 19.81 -14.89 -14.12
N ASP A 257 19.82 -13.93 -13.17
CA ASP A 257 19.00 -13.98 -11.96
C ASP A 257 17.69 -13.15 -12.06
N ILE A 258 17.25 -12.77 -13.26
CA ILE A 258 15.97 -12.07 -13.45
C ILE A 258 14.82 -13.08 -13.31
N ASP A 259 13.96 -12.85 -12.31
CA ASP A 259 12.80 -13.70 -12.04
C ASP A 259 11.56 -13.33 -12.88
N LEU A 260 11.43 -12.05 -13.28
CA LEU A 260 10.26 -11.54 -14.00
C LEU A 260 10.59 -10.24 -14.76
N ILE A 261 9.95 -10.03 -15.89
CA ILE A 261 10.03 -8.77 -16.66
C ILE A 261 8.67 -8.10 -16.69
N MET A 262 8.64 -6.80 -16.43
CA MET A 262 7.52 -5.91 -16.72
C MET A 262 7.88 -5.07 -17.94
N MET A 263 7.12 -5.22 -19.03
CA MET A 263 7.46 -4.67 -20.35
C MET A 263 6.41 -3.68 -20.82
N ASP A 264 6.77 -2.40 -20.94
CA ASP A 264 5.91 -1.46 -21.67
C ASP A 264 5.85 -1.85 -23.16
N ILE A 265 4.65 -1.83 -23.70
CA ILE A 265 4.41 -2.13 -25.12
C ILE A 265 4.70 -0.91 -25.99
N MET A 266 4.44 0.30 -25.49
CA MET A 266 4.48 1.52 -26.29
C MET A 266 5.78 2.29 -26.09
N MET A 267 6.89 1.75 -26.60
CA MET A 267 8.20 2.39 -26.53
C MET A 267 8.68 2.88 -27.91
N PRO A 268 9.44 3.98 -27.97
CA PRO A 268 10.01 4.48 -29.22
C PRO A 268 11.14 3.57 -29.74
N GLY A 269 11.27 3.47 -31.05
CA GLY A 269 12.30 2.69 -31.72
C GLY A 269 11.94 1.20 -31.76
N MET A 270 12.38 0.42 -30.77
CA MET A 270 12.01 -0.99 -30.62
C MET A 270 10.85 -1.09 -29.64
N ASP A 271 9.68 -1.47 -30.10
CA ASP A 271 8.49 -1.60 -29.25
C ASP A 271 8.57 -2.84 -28.33
N GLY A 272 7.63 -2.91 -27.37
CA GLY A 272 7.58 -4.02 -26.42
C GLY A 272 7.32 -5.38 -27.08
N TYR A 273 6.55 -5.41 -28.15
CA TYR A 273 6.28 -6.66 -28.87
C TYR A 273 7.54 -7.23 -29.52
N ASP A 274 8.31 -6.38 -30.20
CA ASP A 274 9.57 -6.79 -30.82
C ASP A 274 10.61 -7.17 -29.77
N THR A 275 10.64 -6.46 -28.64
CA THR A 275 11.50 -6.77 -27.51
C THR A 275 11.18 -8.13 -26.91
N ILE A 276 9.89 -8.44 -26.71
CA ILE A 276 9.43 -9.75 -26.21
C ILE A 276 9.83 -10.87 -27.19
N ARG A 277 9.62 -10.70 -28.50
CA ARG A 277 10.04 -11.69 -29.51
C ARG A 277 11.55 -11.95 -29.45
N ALA A 278 12.35 -10.88 -29.34
CA ALA A 278 13.80 -10.99 -29.25
C ALA A 278 14.24 -11.74 -27.99
N ILE A 279 13.62 -11.47 -26.84
CA ILE A 279 13.90 -12.21 -25.59
C ILE A 279 13.48 -13.67 -25.74
N ARG A 280 12.32 -13.97 -26.28
CA ARG A 280 11.81 -15.34 -26.47
C ARG A 280 12.59 -16.17 -27.49
N SER A 281 13.32 -15.51 -28.40
CA SER A 281 14.20 -16.20 -29.35
C SER A 281 15.38 -16.88 -28.68
N ARG A 282 15.71 -16.49 -27.45
CA ARG A 282 16.79 -17.08 -26.62
C ARG A 282 16.26 -18.29 -25.85
N PRO A 283 16.86 -19.48 -25.98
CA PRO A 283 16.39 -20.69 -25.30
C PRO A 283 16.29 -20.56 -23.78
N GLU A 284 17.27 -19.90 -23.15
CA GLU A 284 17.37 -19.67 -21.70
C GLU A 284 16.26 -18.77 -21.14
N SER A 285 15.72 -17.87 -21.95
CA SER A 285 14.69 -16.90 -21.54
C SER A 285 13.26 -17.35 -21.86
N ARG A 286 13.07 -18.56 -22.41
CA ARG A 286 11.74 -19.04 -22.81
C ARG A 286 10.75 -19.18 -21.67
N ALA A 287 11.22 -19.57 -20.49
CA ALA A 287 10.41 -19.75 -19.29
C ALA A 287 10.29 -18.49 -18.44
N LEU A 288 11.11 -17.44 -18.71
CA LEU A 288 11.11 -16.19 -17.94
C LEU A 288 9.76 -15.47 -18.07
N PRO A 289 9.02 -15.23 -16.97
CA PRO A 289 7.74 -14.55 -17.05
C PRO A 289 7.90 -13.11 -17.55
N ILE A 290 7.05 -12.71 -18.50
CA ILE A 290 6.97 -11.33 -19.03
C ILE A 290 5.53 -10.85 -18.93
N ILE A 291 5.32 -9.81 -18.11
CA ILE A 291 4.03 -9.13 -17.98
C ILE A 291 4.06 -7.88 -18.85
N ALA A 292 3.21 -7.83 -19.86
CA ALA A 292 3.10 -6.68 -20.76
C ALA A 292 2.28 -5.56 -20.11
N LEU A 293 2.75 -4.31 -20.19
CA LEU A 293 2.03 -3.12 -19.75
C LEU A 293 1.50 -2.37 -20.97
N THR A 294 0.19 -2.20 -21.09
CA THR A 294 -0.45 -1.61 -22.27
C THR A 294 -1.39 -0.47 -21.94
N ALA A 295 -1.40 0.58 -22.76
CA ALA A 295 -2.34 1.69 -22.63
C ALA A 295 -3.76 1.35 -23.11
N LYS A 296 -3.97 0.19 -23.78
CA LYS A 296 -5.27 -0.22 -24.32
C LYS A 296 -5.73 -1.52 -23.69
N ALA A 297 -6.95 -1.52 -23.14
CA ALA A 297 -7.61 -2.68 -22.54
C ALA A 297 -8.81 -3.17 -23.37
N MET A 298 -8.75 -3.04 -24.71
CA MET A 298 -9.86 -3.46 -25.57
C MET A 298 -9.83 -4.97 -25.86
N LYS A 299 -11.02 -5.53 -26.17
CA LYS A 299 -11.18 -6.92 -26.58
C LYS A 299 -10.33 -7.19 -27.81
N GLY A 300 -9.30 -8.04 -27.71
CA GLY A 300 -8.29 -8.32 -28.74
C GLY A 300 -6.87 -7.83 -28.41
N ASP A 301 -6.68 -6.90 -27.50
CA ASP A 301 -5.32 -6.45 -27.12
C ASP A 301 -4.61 -7.49 -26.26
N ARG A 302 -5.37 -8.32 -25.53
CA ARG A 302 -4.82 -9.48 -24.82
C ARG A 302 -4.11 -10.45 -25.77
N GLU A 303 -4.76 -10.80 -26.88
CA GLU A 303 -4.21 -11.72 -27.85
C GLU A 303 -2.94 -11.14 -28.51
N LYS A 304 -2.92 -9.85 -28.80
CA LYS A 304 -1.74 -9.15 -29.35
C LYS A 304 -0.55 -9.13 -28.38
N CYS A 305 -0.79 -9.08 -27.07
CA CYS A 305 0.30 -9.16 -26.07
C CYS A 305 0.81 -10.61 -25.90
N LEU A 306 -0.07 -11.60 -25.97
CA LEU A 306 0.29 -13.00 -25.77
C LEU A 306 0.96 -13.63 -27.01
N GLU A 307 0.58 -13.19 -28.21
CA GLU A 307 1.14 -13.71 -29.50
C GLU A 307 2.67 -13.54 -29.58
N PRO A 308 3.29 -12.40 -29.20
CA PRO A 308 4.75 -12.25 -29.16
C PRO A 308 5.43 -13.09 -28.07
N GLY A 309 4.67 -13.64 -27.13
CA GLY A 309 5.18 -14.50 -26.06
C GLY A 309 5.15 -13.86 -24.67
N ALA A 310 4.35 -12.80 -24.44
CA ALA A 310 4.08 -12.33 -23.08
C ALA A 310 3.38 -13.43 -22.29
N SER A 311 3.68 -13.51 -21.01
CA SER A 311 3.05 -14.46 -20.09
C SER A 311 1.70 -13.95 -19.60
N ASP A 312 1.59 -12.63 -19.44
CA ASP A 312 0.38 -11.93 -19.02
C ASP A 312 0.41 -10.47 -19.47
N TYR A 313 -0.68 -9.72 -19.21
CA TYR A 313 -0.75 -8.30 -19.51
C TYR A 313 -1.52 -7.53 -18.43
N LEU A 314 -1.17 -6.26 -18.25
CA LEU A 314 -1.87 -5.31 -17.38
C LEU A 314 -2.12 -4.00 -18.13
N ALA A 315 -3.31 -3.43 -17.92
CA ALA A 315 -3.67 -2.13 -18.50
C ALA A 315 -3.07 -0.98 -17.68
N LYS A 316 -2.56 0.05 -18.34
CA LYS A 316 -2.20 1.33 -17.71
C LYS A 316 -3.45 2.22 -17.56
N PRO A 317 -3.65 2.92 -16.41
CA PRO A 317 -2.76 2.97 -15.26
C PRO A 317 -2.73 1.66 -14.48
N VAL A 318 -1.53 1.22 -14.09
CA VAL A 318 -1.34 -0.07 -13.42
C VAL A 318 -1.87 0.00 -11.98
N ASN A 319 -2.87 -0.82 -11.68
CA ASN A 319 -3.36 -0.98 -10.31
C ASN A 319 -2.39 -1.84 -9.51
N THR A 320 -1.98 -1.37 -8.32
CA THR A 320 -0.97 -2.04 -7.48
C THR A 320 -1.39 -3.46 -7.08
N ASP A 321 -2.67 -3.69 -6.76
CA ASP A 321 -3.14 -5.01 -6.32
C ASP A 321 -3.16 -6.01 -7.47
N GLN A 322 -3.61 -5.58 -8.65
CA GLN A 322 -3.57 -6.40 -9.87
C GLN A 322 -2.13 -6.73 -10.27
N LEU A 323 -1.21 -5.76 -10.10
CA LEU A 323 0.21 -5.95 -10.35
C LEU A 323 0.80 -7.04 -9.45
N LEU A 324 0.61 -6.91 -8.14
CA LEU A 324 1.15 -7.85 -7.17
C LEU A 324 0.53 -9.25 -7.34
N LEU A 325 -0.77 -9.32 -7.64
CA LEU A 325 -1.43 -10.58 -7.92
C LEU A 325 -0.83 -11.27 -9.17
N ALA A 326 -0.64 -10.53 -10.25
CA ALA A 326 -0.04 -11.06 -11.48
C ALA A 326 1.40 -11.54 -11.24
N ILE A 327 2.20 -10.76 -10.52
CA ILE A 327 3.58 -11.14 -10.16
C ILE A 327 3.59 -12.43 -9.32
N ARG A 328 2.76 -12.53 -8.29
CA ARG A 328 2.64 -13.74 -7.45
C ARG A 328 2.26 -14.96 -8.27
N MET A 329 1.26 -14.85 -9.15
CA MET A 329 0.83 -15.95 -10.02
C MET A 329 1.95 -16.50 -10.89
N TRP A 330 2.85 -15.66 -11.36
CA TRP A 330 3.94 -16.05 -12.25
C TRP A 330 5.21 -16.48 -11.53
N LEU A 331 5.48 -15.98 -10.33
CA LEU A 331 6.63 -16.36 -9.52
C LEU A 331 6.42 -17.65 -8.68
N HIS A 332 5.17 -18.09 -8.49
CA HIS A 332 4.83 -19.32 -7.76
C HIS A 332 4.62 -20.56 -8.65
N ARG A 333 5.00 -20.48 -9.93
CA ARG A 333 4.95 -21.62 -10.85
C ARG A 333 6.26 -22.42 -10.86
#